data_d80fde3f0b8adc229ac97eeb16d6eec8
#
_entry.id   d80fde3f0b8adc229ac97eeb16d6eec8
#
_cell.length_a   1.000
_cell.length_b   1.000
_cell.length_c   1.000
_cell.angle_alpha   90.00
_cell.angle_beta   90.00
_cell.angle_gamma   90.00
#
_symmetry.space_group_name_H-M   'P 1'
#
loop_
_entity.id
_entity.type
_entity.pdbx_description
1 polymer ?
#
loop_
_entity_poly.entity_id
_entity_poly.type
_entity_poly.pdbx_seq_one_letter_code
_entity_poly.pdbx_strand_id
1 'polypeptide(L)'
;MLILNLPSETIGSEMYELLTMANQTTEDVFSLLDNLLKWTKSQIGKLNVVYQDIDVVEVVDGVIDIFNMVAGMKKITIREEKPEKLAVSADIDMLKTVVRNLISNAIKFSNENSEVLVKLEAKDGMAVVSVQDHGCGIDEEGQKKLLHTDTHFSTFGTNNEEGSGLGLLLCQDFVVKNGGKLWFTSKKGEGSIFSFSVPLKK
;
A
#
# COMPACT_ATOMS: atom_id res chain seq x y z
N MET A 1 10.52 -18.29 -1.29
CA MET A 1 11.66 -17.57 -1.91
C MET A 1 12.74 -18.45 -2.57
N LEU A 2 12.75 -19.78 -2.42
CA LEU A 2 13.74 -20.69 -3.04
C LEU A 2 13.37 -21.17 -4.46
N ILE A 3 12.11 -21.06 -4.86
CA ILE A 3 11.60 -21.63 -6.13
C ILE A 3 11.74 -20.68 -7.32
N LEU A 4 11.73 -19.36 -7.08
CA LEU A 4 11.84 -18.33 -8.12
C LEU A 4 13.22 -18.20 -8.77
N ASN A 5 14.24 -18.90 -8.26
CA ASN A 5 15.60 -18.88 -8.81
C ASN A 5 15.92 -20.10 -9.70
N LEU A 6 14.97 -20.97 -9.96
CA LEU A 6 15.17 -22.08 -10.89
C LEU A 6 14.83 -21.62 -12.31
N PRO A 7 15.73 -21.81 -13.31
CA PRO A 7 15.42 -21.46 -14.68
C PRO A 7 14.24 -22.29 -15.18
N SER A 8 13.32 -21.63 -15.90
CA SER A 8 12.11 -22.25 -16.48
C SER A 8 12.40 -23.47 -17.38
N GLU A 9 13.63 -23.56 -17.89
CA GLU A 9 14.10 -24.69 -18.70
C GLU A 9 14.32 -25.97 -17.90
N THR A 10 14.43 -25.90 -16.56
CA THR A 10 14.70 -27.05 -15.68
C THR A 10 13.39 -27.68 -15.16
N ILE A 11 12.32 -26.92 -15.12
CA ILE A 11 10.97 -27.37 -14.77
C ILE A 11 10.06 -26.98 -15.93
N GLY A 12 9.28 -27.92 -16.44
CA GLY A 12 8.36 -27.62 -17.55
C GLY A 12 7.52 -26.37 -17.27
N SER A 13 7.19 -25.60 -18.31
CA SER A 13 6.48 -24.33 -18.24
C SER A 13 5.24 -24.35 -17.32
N GLU A 14 4.42 -25.40 -17.42
CA GLU A 14 3.22 -25.57 -16.58
C GLU A 14 3.55 -25.70 -15.08
N MET A 15 4.61 -26.45 -14.75
CA MET A 15 5.05 -26.61 -13.37
C MET A 15 5.60 -25.29 -12.81
N TYR A 16 6.31 -24.51 -13.61
CA TYR A 16 6.81 -23.19 -13.21
C TYR A 16 5.64 -22.23 -12.93
N GLU A 17 4.61 -22.22 -13.77
CA GLU A 17 3.40 -21.42 -13.55
C GLU A 17 2.67 -21.85 -12.27
N LEU A 18 2.49 -23.15 -12.04
CA LEU A 18 1.86 -23.66 -10.81
C LEU A 18 2.65 -23.27 -9.56
N LEU A 19 3.97 -23.37 -9.59
CA LEU A 19 4.83 -22.99 -8.47
C LEU A 19 4.80 -21.47 -8.22
N THR A 20 4.73 -20.67 -9.28
CA THR A 20 4.58 -19.22 -9.17
C THR A 20 3.24 -18.84 -8.56
N MET A 21 2.15 -19.47 -9.01
CA MET A 21 0.81 -19.27 -8.42
C MET A 21 0.76 -19.71 -6.96
N ALA A 22 1.34 -20.86 -6.62
CA ALA A 22 1.38 -21.35 -5.24
C ALA A 22 2.17 -20.39 -4.33
N ASN A 23 3.31 -19.89 -4.80
CA ASN A 23 4.09 -18.91 -4.06
C ASN A 23 3.32 -17.60 -3.86
N GLN A 24 2.69 -17.07 -4.91
CA GLN A 24 1.86 -15.86 -4.82
C GLN A 24 0.72 -16.04 -3.81
N THR A 25 -0.02 -17.15 -3.91
CA THR A 25 -1.11 -17.46 -2.98
C THR A 25 -0.61 -17.54 -1.53
N THR A 26 0.58 -18.11 -1.31
CA THR A 26 1.19 -18.20 0.02
C THR A 26 1.54 -16.83 0.58
N GLU A 27 2.13 -15.95 -0.23
CA GLU A 27 2.44 -14.57 0.17
C GLU A 27 1.15 -13.77 0.47
N ASP A 28 0.11 -13.96 -0.33
CA ASP A 28 -1.20 -13.31 -0.12
C ASP A 28 -1.84 -13.75 1.20
N VAL A 29 -1.84 -15.06 1.50
CA VAL A 29 -2.34 -15.61 2.77
C VAL A 29 -1.51 -15.12 3.95
N PHE A 30 -0.18 -15.09 3.82
CA PHE A 30 0.69 -14.59 4.88
C PHE A 30 0.42 -13.10 5.15
N SER A 31 0.30 -12.29 4.11
CA SER A 31 -0.04 -10.87 4.21
C SER A 31 -1.41 -10.65 4.88
N LEU A 32 -2.40 -11.47 4.53
CA LEU A 32 -3.73 -11.43 5.15
C LEU A 32 -3.66 -11.74 6.65
N LEU A 33 -2.94 -12.80 7.04
CA LEU A 33 -2.79 -13.19 8.45
C LEU A 33 -2.03 -12.13 9.25
N ASP A 34 -0.97 -11.54 8.70
CA ASP A 34 -0.20 -10.48 9.35
C ASP A 34 -1.07 -9.21 9.55
N ASN A 35 -1.82 -8.83 8.52
CA ASN A 35 -2.75 -7.70 8.59
C ASN A 35 -3.86 -7.94 9.63
N LEU A 36 -4.43 -9.16 9.67
CA LEU A 36 -5.46 -9.53 10.65
C LEU A 36 -4.90 -9.52 12.07
N LEU A 37 -3.69 -10.05 12.26
CA LEU A 37 -3.01 -10.04 13.56
C LEU A 37 -2.71 -8.62 14.05
N LYS A 38 -2.21 -7.75 13.18
CA LYS A 38 -1.95 -6.35 13.48
C LYS A 38 -3.26 -5.60 13.80
N TRP A 39 -4.29 -5.82 13.00
CA TRP A 39 -5.60 -5.22 13.23
C TRP A 39 -6.21 -5.68 14.57
N THR A 40 -6.18 -6.99 14.85
CA THR A 40 -6.71 -7.53 16.10
C THR A 40 -5.96 -6.97 17.31
N LYS A 41 -4.61 -6.93 17.28
CA LYS A 41 -3.80 -6.32 18.34
C LYS A 41 -4.14 -4.85 18.54
N SER A 42 -4.45 -4.13 17.46
CA SER A 42 -4.85 -2.74 17.51
C SER A 42 -6.21 -2.56 18.19
N GLN A 43 -7.20 -3.36 17.83
CA GLN A 43 -8.56 -3.29 18.38
C GLN A 43 -8.62 -3.58 19.89
N ILE A 44 -7.81 -4.50 20.39
CA ILE A 44 -7.75 -4.82 21.83
C ILE A 44 -6.81 -3.89 22.61
N GLY A 45 -6.33 -2.80 21.99
CA GLY A 45 -5.46 -1.80 22.63
C GLY A 45 -4.07 -2.32 23.02
N LYS A 46 -3.65 -3.48 22.51
CA LYS A 46 -2.33 -4.09 22.78
C LYS A 46 -1.24 -3.66 21.80
N LEU A 47 -1.56 -2.80 20.85
CA LEU A 47 -0.57 -2.27 19.92
C LEU A 47 0.02 -0.98 20.51
N ASN A 48 1.23 -1.08 21.03
CA ASN A 48 1.97 0.08 21.53
C ASN A 48 2.59 0.82 20.33
N VAL A 49 2.39 2.13 20.26
CA VAL A 49 3.04 3.01 19.28
C VAL A 49 4.42 3.38 19.81
N VAL A 50 5.44 3.13 19.01
CA VAL A 50 6.84 3.47 19.36
C VAL A 50 7.25 4.68 18.50
N TYR A 51 7.05 5.88 19.04
CA TYR A 51 7.42 7.11 18.33
C TYR A 51 8.93 7.25 18.21
N GLN A 52 9.39 7.52 16.99
CA GLN A 52 10.77 7.77 16.65
C GLN A 52 10.85 8.98 15.73
N ASP A 53 11.98 9.68 15.77
CA ASP A 53 12.28 10.73 14.79
C ASP A 53 12.75 10.06 13.50
N ILE A 54 11.96 10.19 12.45
CA ILE A 54 12.21 9.53 11.16
C ILE A 54 12.09 10.54 10.02
N ASP A 55 12.78 10.25 8.94
CA ASP A 55 12.56 10.91 7.65
C ASP A 55 11.56 10.10 6.82
N VAL A 56 10.39 10.69 6.54
CA VAL A 56 9.35 10.01 5.74
C VAL A 56 9.84 9.75 4.31
N VAL A 57 10.74 10.59 3.78
CA VAL A 57 11.32 10.38 2.44
C VAL A 57 12.06 9.06 2.39
N GLU A 58 12.96 8.79 3.35
CA GLU A 58 13.71 7.52 3.42
C GLU A 58 12.78 6.30 3.58
N VAL A 59 11.70 6.44 4.34
CA VAL A 59 10.70 5.37 4.52
C VAL A 59 10.00 5.05 3.21
N VAL A 60 9.58 6.08 2.46
CA VAL A 60 8.89 5.92 1.18
C VAL A 60 9.83 5.35 0.13
N ASP A 61 11.06 5.86 0.03
CA ASP A 61 12.08 5.37 -0.90
C ASP A 61 12.34 3.87 -0.71
N GLY A 62 12.59 3.46 0.54
CA GLY A 62 12.84 2.06 0.84
C GLY A 62 11.65 1.12 0.52
N VAL A 63 10.42 1.64 0.54
CA VAL A 63 9.24 0.87 0.10
C VAL A 63 9.17 0.85 -1.43
N ILE A 64 9.39 1.98 -2.12
CA ILE A 64 9.37 2.06 -3.59
C ILE A 64 10.41 1.11 -4.19
N ASP A 65 11.61 1.04 -3.62
CA ASP A 65 12.67 0.14 -4.10
C ASP A 65 12.21 -1.33 -4.13
N ILE A 66 11.43 -1.75 -3.11
CA ILE A 66 10.85 -3.10 -3.06
C ILE A 66 9.80 -3.29 -4.17
N PHE A 67 8.98 -2.28 -4.42
CA PHE A 67 7.86 -2.38 -5.36
C PHE A 67 8.22 -2.11 -6.81
N ASN A 68 9.39 -1.53 -7.11
CA ASN A 68 9.82 -1.27 -8.48
C ASN A 68 9.86 -2.53 -9.35
N MET A 69 10.28 -3.67 -8.79
CA MET A 69 10.28 -4.96 -9.52
C MET A 69 8.84 -5.40 -9.85
N VAL A 70 7.94 -5.33 -8.88
CA VAL A 70 6.53 -5.74 -9.06
C VAL A 70 5.82 -4.82 -10.05
N ALA A 71 6.03 -3.50 -9.94
CA ALA A 71 5.51 -2.51 -10.88
C ALA A 71 6.02 -2.76 -12.30
N GLY A 72 7.31 -3.10 -12.44
CA GLY A 72 7.94 -3.42 -13.73
C GLY A 72 7.33 -4.63 -14.42
N MET A 73 6.90 -5.66 -13.68
CA MET A 73 6.18 -6.82 -14.26
C MET A 73 4.86 -6.42 -14.93
N LYS A 74 4.18 -5.38 -14.40
CA LYS A 74 2.95 -4.81 -14.94
C LYS A 74 3.21 -3.61 -15.87
N LYS A 75 4.49 -3.32 -16.18
CA LYS A 75 4.94 -2.16 -16.97
C LYS A 75 4.46 -0.82 -16.39
N ILE A 76 4.33 -0.74 -15.08
CA ILE A 76 3.99 0.47 -14.35
C ILE A 76 5.27 1.18 -13.93
N THR A 77 5.34 2.49 -14.17
CA THR A 77 6.44 3.33 -13.69
C THR A 77 6.03 4.01 -12.40
N ILE A 78 6.83 3.88 -11.34
CA ILE A 78 6.61 4.66 -10.11
C ILE A 78 7.43 5.94 -10.23
N ARG A 79 6.75 7.09 -10.17
CA ARG A 79 7.35 8.42 -10.17
C ARG A 79 7.22 9.06 -8.80
N GLU A 80 8.22 9.81 -8.41
CA GLU A 80 8.27 10.49 -7.13
C GLU A 80 8.34 12.02 -7.30
N GLU A 81 7.56 12.73 -6.48
CA GLU A 81 7.66 14.17 -6.26
C GLU A 81 7.86 14.41 -4.77
N LYS A 82 9.07 14.73 -4.34
CA LYS A 82 9.40 14.79 -2.92
C LYS A 82 10.42 15.87 -2.60
N PRO A 83 10.39 16.46 -1.39
CA PRO A 83 11.46 17.30 -0.87
C PRO A 83 12.71 16.44 -0.59
N GLU A 84 13.83 17.10 -0.31
CA GLU A 84 15.07 16.42 0.09
C GLU A 84 14.91 15.70 1.43
N LYS A 85 14.11 16.25 2.37
CA LYS A 85 13.88 15.71 3.69
C LYS A 85 12.52 16.10 4.24
N LEU A 86 11.89 15.20 5.01
CA LEU A 86 10.61 15.43 5.66
C LEU A 86 10.55 14.72 7.02
N ALA A 87 11.01 15.42 8.08
CA ALA A 87 11.14 14.84 9.41
C ALA A 87 9.80 14.82 10.16
N VAL A 88 9.46 13.67 10.73
CA VAL A 88 8.27 13.45 11.56
C VAL A 88 8.61 12.68 12.83
N SER A 89 7.71 12.70 13.83
CA SER A 89 7.77 11.81 14.99
C SER A 89 6.64 10.79 14.85
N ALA A 90 6.97 9.54 14.53
CA ALA A 90 5.99 8.49 14.22
C ALA A 90 6.55 7.08 14.48
N ASP A 91 5.68 6.09 14.44
CA ASP A 91 6.07 4.67 14.44
C ASP A 91 6.45 4.24 13.02
N ILE A 92 7.71 3.86 12.84
CA ILE A 92 8.28 3.54 11.53
C ILE A 92 7.63 2.29 10.90
N ASP A 93 7.27 1.28 11.70
CA ASP A 93 6.69 0.04 11.18
C ASP A 93 5.24 0.25 10.77
N MET A 94 4.50 1.10 11.50
CA MET A 94 3.17 1.52 11.11
C MET A 94 3.21 2.32 9.81
N LEU A 95 4.12 3.30 9.68
CA LEU A 95 4.25 4.09 8.45
C LEU A 95 4.67 3.24 7.25
N LYS A 96 5.64 2.34 7.41
CA LYS A 96 6.01 1.37 6.37
C LYS A 96 4.82 0.53 5.92
N THR A 97 3.99 0.09 6.87
CA THR A 97 2.78 -0.69 6.55
C THR A 97 1.78 0.15 5.76
N VAL A 98 1.55 1.41 6.13
CA VAL A 98 0.65 2.32 5.40
C VAL A 98 1.16 2.54 3.97
N VAL A 99 2.43 2.94 3.81
CA VAL A 99 3.02 3.22 2.49
C VAL A 99 2.97 1.97 1.59
N ARG A 100 3.34 0.80 2.13
CA ARG A 100 3.25 -0.48 1.39
C ARG A 100 1.84 -0.78 0.90
N ASN A 101 0.83 -0.64 1.76
CA ASN A 101 -0.56 -0.89 1.37
C ASN A 101 -1.02 0.08 0.28
N LEU A 102 -0.70 1.37 0.38
CA LEU A 102 -1.11 2.35 -0.62
C LEU A 102 -0.42 2.14 -1.97
N ILE A 103 0.90 1.89 -1.99
CA ILE A 103 1.65 1.61 -3.22
C ILE A 103 1.21 0.28 -3.84
N SER A 104 1.05 -0.77 -3.05
CA SER A 104 0.54 -2.05 -3.52
C SER A 104 -0.84 -1.93 -4.16
N ASN A 105 -1.75 -1.19 -3.52
CA ASN A 105 -3.08 -0.92 -4.09
C ASN A 105 -2.99 -0.12 -5.39
N ALA A 106 -2.16 0.92 -5.45
CA ALA A 106 -1.97 1.71 -6.66
C ALA A 106 -1.49 0.84 -7.83
N ILE A 107 -0.50 -0.04 -7.62
CA ILE A 107 -0.02 -0.97 -8.64
C ILE A 107 -1.11 -1.99 -9.02
N LYS A 108 -1.81 -2.55 -8.03
CA LYS A 108 -2.85 -3.55 -8.22
C LYS A 108 -4.01 -3.04 -9.08
N PHE A 109 -4.47 -1.82 -8.83
CA PHE A 109 -5.63 -1.23 -9.51
C PHE A 109 -5.28 -0.38 -10.72
N SER A 110 -4.00 -0.13 -10.99
CA SER A 110 -3.52 0.54 -12.19
C SER A 110 -3.62 -0.36 -13.42
N ASN A 111 -3.85 0.26 -14.57
CA ASN A 111 -3.74 -0.40 -15.87
C ASN A 111 -2.27 -0.65 -16.23
N GLU A 112 -2.01 -1.62 -17.11
CA GLU A 112 -0.65 -1.81 -17.67
C GLU A 112 -0.19 -0.57 -18.44
N ASN A 113 1.13 -0.37 -18.47
CA ASN A 113 1.79 0.76 -19.14
C ASN A 113 1.36 2.14 -18.59
N SER A 114 0.95 2.21 -17.34
CA SER A 114 0.57 3.44 -16.65
C SER A 114 1.64 3.92 -15.67
N GLU A 115 1.36 5.03 -14.98
CA GLU A 115 2.21 5.62 -13.97
C GLU A 115 1.51 5.60 -12.61
N VAL A 116 2.27 5.36 -11.55
CA VAL A 116 1.88 5.61 -10.17
C VAL A 116 2.73 6.78 -9.68
N LEU A 117 2.10 7.88 -9.25
CA LEU A 117 2.78 9.04 -8.70
C LEU A 117 2.74 9.01 -7.18
N VAL A 118 3.90 9.04 -6.55
CA VAL A 118 4.06 9.19 -5.09
C VAL A 118 4.55 10.60 -4.79
N LYS A 119 3.69 11.41 -4.15
CA LYS A 119 4.01 12.79 -3.82
C LYS A 119 4.13 12.97 -2.31
N LEU A 120 5.20 13.64 -1.89
CA LEU A 120 5.45 14.04 -0.50
C LEU A 120 5.54 15.56 -0.41
N GLU A 121 4.83 16.13 0.56
CA GLU A 121 4.90 17.59 0.79
C GLU A 121 4.68 17.93 2.28
N ALA A 122 5.24 19.07 2.71
CA ALA A 122 4.92 19.67 4.00
C ALA A 122 3.74 20.63 3.82
N LYS A 123 2.66 20.43 4.58
CA LYS A 123 1.48 21.28 4.51
C LYS A 123 0.82 21.42 5.88
N ASP A 124 0.53 22.63 6.31
CA ASP A 124 -0.20 22.94 7.55
C ASP A 124 0.39 22.25 8.81
N GLY A 125 1.73 22.15 8.89
CA GLY A 125 2.42 21.49 10.00
C GLY A 125 2.38 19.95 9.95
N MET A 126 1.97 19.39 8.83
CA MET A 126 1.89 17.94 8.58
C MET A 126 2.80 17.55 7.41
N ALA A 127 3.38 16.37 7.49
CA ALA A 127 3.90 15.67 6.32
C ALA A 127 2.72 14.97 5.65
N VAL A 128 2.50 15.24 4.37
CA VAL A 128 1.46 14.62 3.55
C VAL A 128 2.12 13.72 2.52
N VAL A 129 1.69 12.47 2.47
CA VAL A 129 2.09 11.50 1.45
C VAL A 129 0.85 11.13 0.64
N SER A 130 0.94 11.26 -0.68
CA SER A 130 -0.14 10.95 -1.61
C SER A 130 0.35 9.94 -2.63
N VAL A 131 -0.45 8.91 -2.90
CA VAL A 131 -0.21 7.90 -3.92
C VAL A 131 -1.35 7.96 -4.92
N GLN A 132 -1.03 8.35 -6.15
CA GLN A 132 -1.98 8.48 -7.24
C GLN A 132 -1.80 7.33 -8.23
N ASP A 133 -2.89 6.69 -8.60
CA ASP A 133 -2.98 5.70 -9.67
C ASP A 133 -3.82 6.22 -10.84
N HIS A 134 -3.63 5.62 -12.01
CA HIS A 134 -4.41 5.85 -13.22
C HIS A 134 -5.15 4.56 -13.62
N GLY A 135 -5.84 3.98 -12.65
CA GLY A 135 -6.51 2.70 -12.79
C GLY A 135 -8.02 2.80 -12.98
N CYS A 136 -8.71 1.76 -12.53
CA CYS A 136 -10.16 1.63 -12.70
C CYS A 136 -10.98 2.67 -11.90
N GLY A 137 -10.37 3.32 -10.91
CA GLY A 137 -11.08 4.20 -9.97
C GLY A 137 -12.19 3.50 -9.21
N ILE A 138 -12.91 4.25 -8.38
CA ILE A 138 -13.94 3.73 -7.47
C ILE A 138 -15.23 4.48 -7.73
N ASP A 139 -16.33 3.75 -7.92
CA ASP A 139 -17.66 4.35 -8.08
C ASP A 139 -18.21 4.88 -6.74
N GLU A 140 -19.25 5.69 -6.81
CA GLU A 140 -19.83 6.34 -5.63
C GLU A 140 -20.30 5.36 -4.53
N GLU A 141 -20.78 4.17 -4.93
CA GLU A 141 -21.22 3.14 -4.00
C GLU A 141 -20.03 2.52 -3.27
N GLY A 142 -18.96 2.20 -4.00
CA GLY A 142 -17.70 1.73 -3.44
C GLY A 142 -17.05 2.74 -2.52
N GLN A 143 -17.03 4.03 -2.91
CA GLN A 143 -16.48 5.11 -2.09
C GLN A 143 -17.18 5.23 -0.72
N LYS A 144 -18.50 5.05 -0.67
CA LYS A 144 -19.28 5.07 0.58
C LYS A 144 -18.93 3.92 1.52
N LYS A 145 -18.43 2.80 1.00
CA LYS A 145 -18.11 1.59 1.77
C LYS A 145 -16.64 1.50 2.17
N LEU A 146 -15.73 2.18 1.45
CA LEU A 146 -14.30 1.92 1.46
C LEU A 146 -13.61 2.11 2.81
N LEU A 147 -14.01 3.10 3.61
CA LEU A 147 -13.42 3.43 4.91
C LEU A 147 -14.37 3.14 6.09
N HIS A 148 -15.45 2.41 5.84
CA HIS A 148 -16.38 2.01 6.89
C HIS A 148 -15.99 0.65 7.46
N THR A 149 -15.79 0.60 8.78
CA THR A 149 -15.40 -0.61 9.52
C THR A 149 -16.45 -1.72 9.50
N ASP A 150 -17.70 -1.37 9.22
CA ASP A 150 -18.84 -2.30 9.25
C ASP A 150 -19.08 -3.01 7.92
N THR A 151 -18.32 -2.66 6.87
CA THR A 151 -18.47 -3.25 5.54
C THR A 151 -17.13 -3.75 5.02
N HIS A 152 -17.02 -5.06 4.83
CA HIS A 152 -15.91 -5.62 4.05
C HIS A 152 -16.08 -5.23 2.59
N PHE A 153 -15.34 -4.23 2.14
CA PHE A 153 -15.29 -3.84 0.74
C PHE A 153 -13.96 -4.31 0.14
N SER A 154 -14.06 -5.26 -0.77
CA SER A 154 -12.93 -5.71 -1.58
C SER A 154 -13.37 -5.81 -3.03
N THR A 155 -12.50 -5.43 -3.95
CA THR A 155 -12.68 -5.58 -5.40
C THR A 155 -11.45 -6.27 -5.97
N PHE A 156 -11.64 -6.95 -7.10
CA PHE A 156 -10.51 -7.51 -7.86
C PHE A 156 -9.68 -6.40 -8.49
N GLY A 157 -8.38 -6.58 -8.48
CA GLY A 157 -7.45 -5.73 -9.22
C GLY A 157 -7.59 -5.92 -10.73
N THR A 158 -6.86 -5.13 -11.52
CA THR A 158 -6.93 -5.15 -12.99
C THR A 158 -6.44 -6.47 -13.60
N ASN A 159 -5.65 -7.26 -12.88
CA ASN A 159 -5.18 -8.60 -13.26
C ASN A 159 -5.82 -9.70 -12.40
N ASN A 160 -7.07 -9.51 -11.93
CA ASN A 160 -7.79 -10.44 -11.06
C ASN A 160 -7.12 -10.69 -9.68
N GLU A 161 -6.28 -9.77 -9.22
CA GLU A 161 -5.69 -9.87 -7.88
C GLU A 161 -6.77 -9.69 -6.80
N GLU A 162 -6.89 -10.65 -5.90
CA GLU A 162 -7.86 -10.59 -4.80
C GLU A 162 -7.33 -9.72 -3.65
N GLY A 163 -8.20 -8.94 -3.02
CA GLY A 163 -7.86 -8.09 -1.87
C GLY A 163 -8.53 -8.56 -0.58
N SER A 164 -7.84 -8.42 0.54
CA SER A 164 -8.38 -8.78 1.87
C SER A 164 -9.46 -7.81 2.39
N GLY A 165 -9.56 -6.61 1.82
CA GLY A 165 -10.41 -5.53 2.36
C GLY A 165 -9.94 -4.93 3.69
N LEU A 166 -8.93 -5.51 4.34
CA LEU A 166 -8.43 -5.07 5.66
C LEU A 166 -7.31 -4.03 5.58
N GLY A 167 -6.61 -3.95 4.44
CA GLY A 167 -5.42 -3.10 4.30
C GLY A 167 -5.69 -1.62 4.56
N LEU A 168 -6.75 -1.04 4.00
CA LEU A 168 -7.08 0.36 4.18
C LEU A 168 -7.62 0.67 5.60
N LEU A 169 -8.36 -0.26 6.21
CA LEU A 169 -8.80 -0.12 7.60
C LEU A 169 -7.61 -0.09 8.56
N LEU A 170 -6.62 -0.96 8.33
CA LEU A 170 -5.37 -0.96 9.08
C LEU A 170 -4.57 0.33 8.85
N CYS A 171 -4.51 0.83 7.62
CA CYS A 171 -3.89 2.11 7.31
C CYS A 171 -4.54 3.25 8.07
N GLN A 172 -5.87 3.32 8.08
CA GLN A 172 -6.62 4.34 8.80
C GLN A 172 -6.29 4.32 10.30
N ASP A 173 -6.32 3.14 10.92
CA ASP A 173 -5.99 2.98 12.34
C ASP A 173 -4.54 3.42 12.64
N PHE A 174 -3.57 3.00 11.83
CA PHE A 174 -2.15 3.35 12.02
C PHE A 174 -1.88 4.83 11.84
N VAL A 175 -2.50 5.45 10.85
CA VAL A 175 -2.38 6.89 10.61
C VAL A 175 -2.99 7.69 11.76
N VAL A 176 -4.17 7.31 12.26
CA VAL A 176 -4.80 7.95 13.43
C VAL A 176 -3.93 7.80 14.67
N LYS A 177 -3.36 6.63 14.92
CA LYS A 177 -2.44 6.40 16.05
C LYS A 177 -1.16 7.26 15.96
N ASN A 178 -0.72 7.61 14.75
CA ASN A 178 0.39 8.54 14.52
C ASN A 178 -0.05 10.03 14.49
N GLY A 179 -1.28 10.35 14.90
CA GLY A 179 -1.79 11.72 14.99
C GLY A 179 -2.19 12.34 13.66
N GLY A 180 -2.38 11.53 12.62
CA GLY A 180 -2.70 11.97 11.28
C GLY A 180 -4.12 11.64 10.82
N LYS A 181 -4.33 11.74 9.50
CA LYS A 181 -5.58 11.42 8.80
C LYS A 181 -5.27 10.67 7.51
N LEU A 182 -6.17 9.75 7.13
CA LEU A 182 -6.20 9.09 5.83
C LEU A 182 -7.42 9.59 5.06
N TRP A 183 -7.26 9.91 3.79
CA TRP A 183 -8.36 10.28 2.89
C TRP A 183 -8.06 9.84 1.47
N PHE A 184 -9.05 9.91 0.61
CA PHE A 184 -8.91 9.62 -0.81
C PHE A 184 -9.81 10.48 -1.67
N THR A 185 -9.45 10.59 -2.94
CA THR A 185 -10.31 11.07 -4.02
C THR A 185 -10.24 10.05 -5.15
N SER A 186 -11.37 9.74 -5.76
CA SER A 186 -11.39 8.75 -6.84
C SER A 186 -12.54 9.07 -7.80
N LYS A 187 -12.33 8.71 -9.07
CA LYS A 187 -13.38 8.74 -10.08
C LYS A 187 -13.28 7.50 -10.94
N LYS A 188 -14.40 6.82 -11.11
CA LYS A 188 -14.47 5.59 -11.90
C LYS A 188 -13.94 5.81 -13.32
N GLY A 189 -12.95 5.00 -13.72
CA GLY A 189 -12.28 5.08 -15.01
C GLY A 189 -11.15 6.10 -15.12
N GLU A 190 -10.89 6.91 -14.08
CA GLU A 190 -9.82 7.93 -14.07
C GLU A 190 -8.72 7.65 -13.05
N GLY A 191 -8.94 6.70 -12.12
CA GLY A 191 -8.01 6.33 -11.07
C GLY A 191 -8.37 6.91 -9.70
N SER A 192 -7.42 6.83 -8.78
CA SER A 192 -7.60 7.26 -7.40
C SER A 192 -6.36 7.95 -6.86
N ILE A 193 -6.54 8.81 -5.86
CA ILE A 193 -5.47 9.38 -5.05
C ILE A 193 -5.77 9.03 -3.61
N PHE A 194 -4.90 8.24 -2.99
CA PHE A 194 -4.94 7.97 -1.56
C PHE A 194 -3.87 8.80 -0.86
N SER A 195 -4.27 9.50 0.19
CA SER A 195 -3.36 10.40 0.91
C SER A 195 -3.45 10.15 2.40
N PHE A 196 -2.32 10.28 3.07
CA PHE A 196 -2.30 10.36 4.53
C PHE A 196 -1.41 11.50 5.01
N SER A 197 -1.64 11.92 6.25
CA SER A 197 -0.80 12.91 6.91
C SER A 197 -0.27 12.39 8.23
N VAL A 198 0.90 12.89 8.66
CA VAL A 198 1.44 12.72 10.01
C VAL A 198 2.05 14.04 10.47
N PRO A 199 2.06 14.36 11.78
CA PRO A 199 2.62 15.61 12.27
C PRO A 199 4.10 15.73 11.95
N LEU A 200 4.52 16.91 11.43
CA LEU A 200 5.94 17.24 11.30
C LEU A 200 6.59 17.30 12.67
N LYS A 201 7.84 16.89 12.74
CA LYS A 201 8.67 17.11 13.91
C LYS A 201 8.79 18.62 14.14
N LYS A 202 8.52 19.05 15.37
CA LYS A 202 8.73 20.43 15.82
C LYS A 202 10.20 20.71 16.07
#